data_a241f12c47bd48729d5e13cad18e3e46
#
_entry.id   a241f12c47bd48729d5e13cad18e3e46
#
_cell.length_a   1.000
_cell.length_b   1.000
_cell.length_c   1.000
_cell.angle_alpha   90.00
_cell.angle_beta   90.00
_cell.angle_gamma   90.00
#
_symmetry.space_group_name_H-M   'P 1'
#
loop_
_entity.id
_entity.type
_entity.pdbx_description
1 polymer ?
#
loop_
_entity_poly.entity_id
_entity_poly.type
_entity_poly.pdbx_seq_one_letter_code
_entity_poly.pdbx_strand_id
1 'polypeptide(L)'
;MSRVPRILLVVAIILSLASMAEAKTVSIKAVTAWPKSVWEVGNFMKFLDIVKERVAQKYPGQLEIQYAGGPEVIPNQEQVEAARMGVVDMVFTTDGYYVSAVPEINALSVSMLDGWEERAKGVNALLDKIHQEKVNCVYLGRLGHNLPFTIYLTKPVKGLDDLKGLKIRCSPTLVGFLKKIGSNPVVIPPPEVYTALERGVVDGFTWPAGLIKDWGWEKVTKCVVQPGVYNGANVIVINKKKWDEIPADLQKLLIEAEDEAARLAKQRALDLVKNEKEALQKMGVQYVELPPAEAKKLTDAAYSALWDIILEKSPANGPKLKEMVTK
;
A
#
# COMPACT_ATOMS: atom_id res chain seq x y z
N MET A 1 -15.21 -73.39 11.97
CA MET A 1 -15.74 -72.17 11.32
C MET A 1 -15.60 -71.04 12.31
N SER A 2 -14.58 -70.25 12.18
CA SER A 2 -14.14 -69.20 13.12
C SER A 2 -14.94 -67.91 12.89
N ARG A 3 -15.63 -67.48 13.94
CA ARG A 3 -16.25 -66.14 13.99
C ARG A 3 -15.16 -65.11 14.30
N VAL A 4 -14.57 -64.50 13.30
CA VAL A 4 -13.69 -63.34 13.47
C VAL A 4 -14.57 -62.10 13.75
N PRO A 5 -14.25 -61.32 14.77
CA PRO A 5 -15.19 -60.37 15.37
C PRO A 5 -15.39 -59.11 14.54
N ARG A 6 -16.61 -58.85 14.15
CA ARG A 6 -17.09 -57.57 13.59
C ARG A 6 -16.79 -56.32 14.48
N ILE A 7 -16.34 -56.56 15.71
CA ILE A 7 -16.03 -55.54 16.74
C ILE A 7 -14.75 -54.78 16.39
N LEU A 8 -13.74 -55.38 15.75
CA LEU A 8 -12.48 -54.73 15.41
C LEU A 8 -12.64 -53.71 14.27
N LEU A 9 -13.59 -53.90 13.35
CA LEU A 9 -13.85 -52.97 12.27
C LEU A 9 -14.55 -51.68 12.71
N VAL A 10 -15.44 -51.79 13.72
CA VAL A 10 -16.18 -50.64 14.29
C VAL A 10 -15.24 -49.77 15.15
N VAL A 11 -14.31 -50.36 15.88
CA VAL A 11 -13.30 -49.62 16.67
C VAL A 11 -12.30 -48.88 15.79
N ALA A 12 -11.91 -49.43 14.64
CA ALA A 12 -11.03 -48.78 13.69
C ALA A 12 -11.70 -47.55 12.99
N ILE A 13 -13.00 -47.61 12.72
CA ILE A 13 -13.78 -46.49 12.16
C ILE A 13 -14.01 -45.39 13.21
N ILE A 14 -14.20 -45.72 14.48
CA ILE A 14 -14.38 -44.75 15.57
C ILE A 14 -13.04 -44.07 15.91
N LEU A 15 -11.90 -44.76 15.82
CA LEU A 15 -10.57 -44.19 16.02
C LEU A 15 -10.11 -43.26 14.85
N SER A 16 -10.63 -43.47 13.63
CA SER A 16 -10.35 -42.58 12.50
C SER A 16 -11.19 -41.28 12.51
N LEU A 17 -12.29 -41.25 13.28
CA LEU A 17 -13.12 -40.05 13.49
C LEU A 17 -12.68 -39.22 14.71
N ALA A 18 -11.83 -39.75 15.58
CA ALA A 18 -11.37 -39.05 16.79
C ALA A 18 -10.15 -38.14 16.62
N SER A 19 -9.56 -38.05 15.42
CA SER A 19 -8.40 -37.16 15.18
C SER A 19 -8.70 -36.00 14.26
N MET A 20 -9.95 -35.57 14.13
CA MET A 20 -10.20 -34.16 13.75
C MET A 20 -10.01 -33.33 15.03
N ALA A 21 -8.77 -33.16 15.46
CA ALA A 21 -8.43 -32.07 16.37
C ALA A 21 -9.04 -30.82 15.77
N GLU A 22 -10.02 -30.25 16.45
CA GLU A 22 -10.65 -28.98 16.02
C GLU A 22 -9.53 -27.97 15.93
N ALA A 23 -9.07 -27.72 14.68
CA ALA A 23 -7.97 -26.79 14.44
C ALA A 23 -8.44 -25.44 14.97
N LYS A 24 -7.76 -24.95 16.02
CA LYS A 24 -8.10 -23.67 16.64
C LYS A 24 -8.13 -22.59 15.57
N THR A 25 -9.27 -21.93 15.40
CA THR A 25 -9.42 -20.81 14.47
C THR A 25 -8.43 -19.70 14.82
N VAL A 26 -7.58 -19.33 13.88
CA VAL A 26 -6.73 -18.15 14.01
C VAL A 26 -7.56 -16.94 13.62
N SER A 27 -7.79 -16.04 14.56
CA SER A 27 -8.48 -14.77 14.31
C SER A 27 -7.45 -13.65 14.14
N ILE A 28 -7.61 -12.84 13.08
CA ILE A 28 -6.78 -11.70 12.72
C ILE A 28 -7.65 -10.44 12.74
N LYS A 29 -7.30 -9.46 13.57
CA LYS A 29 -7.93 -8.13 13.59
C LYS A 29 -7.20 -7.20 12.63
N ALA A 30 -7.88 -6.75 11.57
CA ALA A 30 -7.31 -5.93 10.51
C ALA A 30 -7.85 -4.49 10.52
N VAL A 31 -6.97 -3.51 10.28
CA VAL A 31 -7.33 -2.10 10.09
C VAL A 31 -6.72 -1.57 8.79
N THR A 32 -7.25 -0.44 8.30
CA THR A 32 -6.76 0.23 7.09
C THR A 32 -6.41 1.67 7.36
N ALA A 33 -5.41 2.21 6.64
CA ALA A 33 -4.97 3.60 6.79
C ALA A 33 -5.96 4.63 6.23
N TRP A 34 -7.02 4.19 5.56
CA TRP A 34 -8.04 5.03 4.95
C TRP A 34 -9.45 4.56 5.30
N PRO A 35 -10.46 5.43 5.18
CA PRO A 35 -11.87 5.05 5.34
C PRO A 35 -12.29 3.97 4.33
N LYS A 36 -13.25 3.13 4.71
CA LYS A 36 -13.75 2.02 3.88
C LYS A 36 -14.28 2.47 2.50
N SER A 37 -14.70 3.72 2.38
CA SER A 37 -15.30 4.28 1.17
C SER A 37 -14.32 4.57 0.04
N VAL A 38 -13.00 4.62 0.31
CA VAL A 38 -12.01 4.97 -0.71
C VAL A 38 -11.54 3.75 -1.50
N TRP A 39 -11.07 4.02 -2.71
CA TRP A 39 -10.70 2.99 -3.68
C TRP A 39 -9.61 2.03 -3.18
N GLU A 40 -8.61 2.53 -2.47
CA GLU A 40 -7.50 1.72 -1.92
C GLU A 40 -8.05 0.59 -1.02
N VAL A 41 -8.98 0.93 -0.13
CA VAL A 41 -9.59 -0.05 0.78
C VAL A 41 -10.41 -1.08 0.02
N GLY A 42 -11.01 -0.71 -1.12
CA GLY A 42 -11.68 -1.66 -2.00
C GLY A 42 -10.77 -2.77 -2.53
N ASN A 43 -9.47 -2.51 -2.73
CA ASN A 43 -8.49 -3.54 -3.09
C ASN A 43 -8.17 -4.46 -1.92
N PHE A 44 -8.07 -3.90 -0.71
CA PHE A 44 -7.88 -4.70 0.51
C PHE A 44 -9.10 -5.58 0.80
N MET A 45 -10.32 -5.05 0.65
CA MET A 45 -11.54 -5.86 0.80
C MET A 45 -11.56 -7.02 -0.22
N LYS A 46 -11.10 -6.77 -1.46
CA LYS A 46 -10.98 -7.85 -2.45
C LYS A 46 -9.97 -8.93 -2.05
N PHE A 47 -8.83 -8.53 -1.46
CA PHE A 47 -7.89 -9.48 -0.84
C PHE A 47 -8.58 -10.32 0.25
N LEU A 48 -9.35 -9.68 1.17
CA LEU A 48 -10.09 -10.37 2.21
C LEU A 48 -11.12 -11.37 1.64
N ASP A 49 -11.82 -10.99 0.57
CA ASP A 49 -12.78 -11.87 -0.12
C ASP A 49 -12.09 -13.12 -0.68
N ILE A 50 -10.94 -12.96 -1.36
CA ILE A 50 -10.15 -14.07 -1.91
C ILE A 50 -9.69 -14.99 -0.77
N VAL A 51 -9.18 -14.44 0.33
CA VAL A 51 -8.77 -15.24 1.50
C VAL A 51 -9.94 -16.02 2.07
N LYS A 52 -11.07 -15.34 2.30
CA LYS A 52 -12.30 -15.96 2.85
C LYS A 52 -12.79 -17.11 1.96
N GLU A 53 -12.83 -16.92 0.66
CA GLU A 53 -13.26 -17.95 -0.30
C GLU A 53 -12.31 -19.16 -0.26
N ARG A 54 -11.00 -18.94 -0.33
CA ARG A 54 -10.01 -20.02 -0.32
C ARG A 54 -9.98 -20.79 1.00
N VAL A 55 -10.12 -20.07 2.13
CA VAL A 55 -10.22 -20.68 3.46
C VAL A 55 -11.47 -21.55 3.56
N ALA A 56 -12.63 -21.06 3.11
CA ALA A 56 -13.88 -21.84 3.12
C ALA A 56 -13.77 -23.13 2.30
N GLN A 57 -13.01 -23.10 1.18
CA GLN A 57 -12.84 -24.27 0.31
C GLN A 57 -11.81 -25.28 0.84
N LYS A 58 -10.68 -24.82 1.40
CA LYS A 58 -9.54 -25.68 1.72
C LYS A 58 -9.31 -25.89 3.21
N TYR A 59 -9.64 -24.91 4.05
CA TYR A 59 -9.32 -24.86 5.47
C TYR A 59 -10.51 -24.32 6.29
N PRO A 60 -11.72 -24.90 6.15
CA PRO A 60 -12.94 -24.34 6.74
C PRO A 60 -12.77 -24.15 8.27
N GLY A 61 -13.08 -22.92 8.72
CA GLY A 61 -13.02 -22.57 10.15
C GLY A 61 -11.62 -22.33 10.73
N GLN A 62 -10.53 -22.50 9.97
CA GLN A 62 -9.17 -22.38 10.53
C GLN A 62 -8.62 -20.97 10.57
N LEU A 63 -9.12 -20.04 9.74
CA LEU A 63 -8.69 -18.65 9.69
C LEU A 63 -9.88 -17.72 9.51
N GLU A 64 -9.91 -16.64 10.27
CA GLU A 64 -10.86 -15.54 10.13
C GLU A 64 -10.11 -14.20 10.17
N ILE A 65 -10.40 -13.30 9.23
CA ILE A 65 -9.89 -11.93 9.26
C ILE A 65 -11.06 -10.98 9.49
N GLN A 66 -11.02 -10.27 10.62
CA GLN A 66 -12.05 -9.31 11.03
C GLN A 66 -11.58 -7.90 10.68
N TYR A 67 -12.26 -7.25 9.73
CA TYR A 67 -12.04 -5.85 9.42
C TYR A 67 -12.62 -4.96 10.52
N ALA A 68 -11.76 -4.28 11.27
CA ALA A 68 -12.13 -3.48 12.42
C ALA A 68 -12.42 -2.01 12.08
N GLY A 69 -11.97 -1.52 10.91
CA GLY A 69 -12.19 -0.14 10.48
C GLY A 69 -10.94 0.56 9.95
N GLY A 70 -11.04 1.88 9.83
CA GLY A 70 -10.00 2.74 9.29
C GLY A 70 -9.38 3.69 10.32
N PRO A 71 -9.07 4.94 9.92
CA PRO A 71 -8.44 5.95 10.79
C PRO A 71 -9.28 6.34 12.01
N GLU A 72 -10.58 6.06 11.99
CA GLU A 72 -11.51 6.26 13.11
C GLU A 72 -11.25 5.28 14.26
N VAL A 73 -10.58 4.15 13.99
CA VAL A 73 -10.21 3.17 15.03
C VAL A 73 -8.82 3.46 15.58
N ILE A 74 -7.85 3.70 14.69
CA ILE A 74 -6.46 4.05 15.02
C ILE A 74 -5.98 5.04 13.95
N PRO A 75 -5.43 6.21 14.34
CA PRO A 75 -4.87 7.16 13.39
C PRO A 75 -3.88 6.49 12.43
N ASN A 76 -3.93 6.83 11.15
CA ASN A 76 -3.21 6.12 10.08
C ASN A 76 -1.68 6.03 10.31
N GLN A 77 -1.06 7.05 10.89
CA GLN A 77 0.38 7.07 11.17
C GLN A 77 0.77 6.23 12.40
N GLU A 78 -0.20 5.81 13.22
CA GLU A 78 0.01 5.02 14.43
C GLU A 78 -0.24 3.51 14.22
N GLN A 79 -0.84 3.13 13.09
CA GLN A 79 -1.34 1.77 12.86
C GLN A 79 -0.22 0.73 12.81
N VAL A 80 0.92 1.02 12.18
CA VAL A 80 2.07 0.09 12.14
C VAL A 80 2.68 -0.10 13.53
N GLU A 81 2.73 0.97 14.33
CA GLU A 81 3.14 0.88 15.73
C GLU A 81 2.14 0.05 16.55
N ALA A 82 0.84 0.24 16.33
CA ALA A 82 -0.20 -0.57 16.97
C ALA A 82 -0.08 -2.06 16.59
N ALA A 83 0.27 -2.37 15.33
CA ALA A 83 0.56 -3.74 14.91
C ALA A 83 1.83 -4.26 15.58
N ARG A 84 2.90 -3.46 15.66
CA ARG A 84 4.14 -3.82 16.36
C ARG A 84 3.87 -4.24 17.79
N MET A 85 2.97 -3.54 18.47
CA MET A 85 2.57 -3.78 19.87
C MET A 85 1.52 -4.90 20.02
N GLY A 86 0.93 -5.41 18.93
CA GLY A 86 -0.12 -6.43 18.97
C GLY A 86 -1.50 -5.90 19.38
N VAL A 87 -1.76 -4.61 19.28
CA VAL A 87 -3.10 -4.00 19.47
C VAL A 87 -4.04 -4.37 18.32
N VAL A 88 -3.46 -4.46 17.12
CA VAL A 88 -4.07 -5.02 15.91
C VAL A 88 -3.11 -6.02 15.30
N ASP A 89 -3.63 -6.96 14.49
CA ASP A 89 -2.83 -8.03 13.94
C ASP A 89 -2.37 -7.74 12.51
N MET A 90 -3.20 -7.08 11.71
CA MET A 90 -2.93 -6.78 10.29
C MET A 90 -3.25 -5.32 9.99
N VAL A 91 -2.39 -4.68 9.20
CA VAL A 91 -2.56 -3.30 8.76
C VAL A 91 -2.39 -3.23 7.25
N PHE A 92 -3.35 -2.62 6.57
CA PHE A 92 -3.20 -2.18 5.19
C PHE A 92 -2.93 -0.68 5.16
N THR A 93 -1.73 -0.31 4.75
CA THR A 93 -1.22 1.07 4.84
C THR A 93 -0.36 1.46 3.63
N THR A 94 0.27 2.62 3.68
CA THR A 94 1.24 3.07 2.67
C THR A 94 2.59 3.39 3.31
N ASP A 95 3.66 3.34 2.51
CA ASP A 95 5.03 3.70 2.88
C ASP A 95 5.12 5.05 3.61
N GLY A 96 4.42 6.07 3.12
CA GLY A 96 4.47 7.42 3.67
C GLY A 96 4.03 7.58 5.14
N TYR A 97 3.31 6.61 5.71
CA TYR A 97 2.81 6.73 7.08
C TYR A 97 3.74 6.13 8.14
N TYR A 98 4.73 5.31 7.74
CA TYR A 98 5.68 4.72 8.69
C TYR A 98 7.14 4.73 8.21
N VAL A 99 7.44 5.58 7.23
CA VAL A 99 8.79 5.76 6.65
C VAL A 99 9.85 6.15 7.68
N SER A 100 9.47 6.80 8.77
CA SER A 100 10.39 7.11 9.87
C SER A 100 10.90 5.86 10.59
N ALA A 101 10.09 4.81 10.69
CA ALA A 101 10.46 3.53 11.29
C ALA A 101 11.18 2.61 10.29
N VAL A 102 10.72 2.58 9.02
CA VAL A 102 11.26 1.72 7.96
C VAL A 102 11.52 2.55 6.71
N PRO A 103 12.60 3.33 6.64
CA PRO A 103 12.91 4.17 5.47
C PRO A 103 13.13 3.36 4.18
N GLU A 104 13.51 2.09 4.28
CA GLU A 104 13.69 1.17 3.16
C GLU A 104 12.42 0.93 2.36
N ILE A 105 11.23 1.10 2.97
CA ILE A 105 9.96 0.88 2.29
C ILE A 105 9.75 1.84 1.11
N ASN A 106 10.38 3.03 1.15
CA ASN A 106 10.36 3.98 0.05
C ASN A 106 10.97 3.44 -1.25
N ALA A 107 11.77 2.36 -1.20
CA ALA A 107 12.28 1.72 -2.41
C ALA A 107 11.14 1.23 -3.33
N LEU A 108 9.99 0.89 -2.75
CA LEU A 108 8.81 0.49 -3.52
C LEU A 108 8.22 1.65 -4.33
N SER A 109 8.27 2.88 -3.80
CA SER A 109 7.77 4.07 -4.51
C SER A 109 8.59 4.44 -5.75
N VAL A 110 9.84 4.01 -5.82
CA VAL A 110 10.74 4.17 -6.97
C VAL A 110 11.02 2.85 -7.70
N SER A 111 10.34 1.77 -7.33
CA SER A 111 10.47 0.48 -7.99
C SER A 111 9.88 0.52 -9.40
N MET A 112 10.61 -0.06 -10.35
CA MET A 112 10.16 -0.28 -11.73
C MET A 112 9.48 -1.64 -11.92
N LEU A 113 9.30 -2.39 -10.83
CA LEU A 113 8.77 -3.74 -10.81
C LEU A 113 7.31 -3.73 -10.35
N ASP A 114 6.57 -4.73 -10.79
CA ASP A 114 5.28 -5.08 -10.17
C ASP A 114 5.50 -5.85 -8.86
N GLY A 115 4.52 -5.90 -7.95
CA GLY A 115 4.65 -6.56 -6.65
C GLY A 115 5.09 -8.03 -6.73
N TRP A 116 4.59 -8.78 -7.72
CA TRP A 116 5.01 -10.17 -7.95
C TRP A 116 6.42 -10.29 -8.55
N GLU A 117 6.89 -9.31 -9.35
CA GLU A 117 8.29 -9.23 -9.81
C GLU A 117 9.22 -8.91 -8.63
N GLU A 118 8.81 -8.01 -7.73
CA GLU A 118 9.50 -7.71 -6.47
C GLU A 118 9.68 -8.97 -5.62
N ARG A 119 8.62 -9.78 -5.49
CA ARG A 119 8.68 -11.06 -4.80
C ARG A 119 9.63 -12.03 -5.48
N ALA A 120 9.54 -12.19 -6.80
CA ALA A 120 10.40 -13.08 -7.58
C ALA A 120 11.88 -12.71 -7.51
N LYS A 121 12.20 -11.40 -7.43
CA LYS A 121 13.57 -10.89 -7.27
C LYS A 121 14.06 -10.87 -5.82
N GLY A 122 13.24 -11.29 -4.85
CA GLY A 122 13.60 -11.34 -3.44
C GLY A 122 13.51 -10.00 -2.71
N VAL A 123 12.93 -8.96 -3.32
CA VAL A 123 12.70 -7.65 -2.66
C VAL A 123 11.79 -7.84 -1.45
N ASN A 124 10.70 -8.61 -1.59
CA ASN A 124 9.78 -8.90 -0.49
C ASN A 124 10.49 -9.60 0.68
N ALA A 125 11.38 -10.57 0.40
CA ALA A 125 12.12 -11.27 1.45
C ALA A 125 13.08 -10.34 2.21
N LEU A 126 13.73 -9.40 1.52
CA LEU A 126 14.59 -8.41 2.16
C LEU A 126 13.75 -7.41 2.98
N LEU A 127 12.66 -6.90 2.43
CA LEU A 127 11.77 -5.99 3.16
C LEU A 127 11.12 -6.67 4.36
N ASP A 128 10.71 -7.93 4.24
CA ASP A 128 10.16 -8.72 5.34
C ASP A 128 11.17 -8.84 6.49
N LYS A 129 12.42 -9.21 6.19
CA LYS A 129 13.49 -9.24 7.20
C LYS A 129 13.64 -7.89 7.91
N ILE A 130 13.68 -6.78 7.16
CA ILE A 130 13.80 -5.43 7.70
C ILE A 130 12.59 -5.07 8.60
N HIS A 131 11.38 -5.42 8.19
CA HIS A 131 10.17 -5.16 8.98
C HIS A 131 10.15 -5.96 10.28
N GLN A 132 10.57 -7.23 10.24
CA GLN A 132 10.68 -8.05 11.45
C GLN A 132 11.69 -7.44 12.43
N GLU A 133 12.84 -7.00 11.96
CA GLU A 133 13.90 -6.39 12.79
C GLU A 133 13.49 -5.02 13.37
N LYS A 134 12.85 -4.15 12.58
CA LYS A 134 12.59 -2.76 12.97
C LYS A 134 11.24 -2.54 13.63
N VAL A 135 10.21 -3.23 13.18
CA VAL A 135 8.82 -2.99 13.62
C VAL A 135 8.10 -4.25 14.06
N ASN A 136 8.80 -5.38 14.24
CA ASN A 136 8.23 -6.65 14.71
C ASN A 136 6.97 -7.07 13.91
N CYS A 137 6.96 -6.79 12.61
CA CYS A 137 5.90 -7.16 11.68
C CYS A 137 6.47 -7.93 10.50
N VAL A 138 5.65 -8.78 9.92
CA VAL A 138 5.89 -9.46 8.63
C VAL A 138 5.38 -8.56 7.51
N TYR A 139 6.19 -8.33 6.49
CA TYR A 139 5.80 -7.66 5.26
C TYR A 139 5.18 -8.69 4.30
N LEU A 140 3.86 -8.65 4.13
CA LEU A 140 3.16 -9.61 3.27
C LEU A 140 3.36 -9.32 1.79
N GLY A 141 3.22 -8.06 1.38
CA GLY A 141 3.37 -7.65 -0.02
C GLY A 141 2.79 -6.28 -0.32
N ARG A 142 2.89 -5.86 -1.60
CA ARG A 142 2.40 -4.60 -2.14
C ARG A 142 1.12 -4.80 -2.96
N LEU A 143 0.00 -4.42 -2.39
CA LEU A 143 -1.32 -4.62 -2.99
C LEU A 143 -1.69 -3.55 -4.04
N GLY A 144 -1.08 -2.38 -4.01
CA GLY A 144 -1.38 -1.27 -4.92
C GLY A 144 -0.14 -0.64 -5.54
N HIS A 145 -0.14 -0.48 -6.86
CA HIS A 145 0.87 0.22 -7.65
C HIS A 145 0.26 0.71 -8.97
N ASN A 146 1.05 1.37 -9.82
CA ASN A 146 0.60 2.03 -11.07
C ASN A 146 -0.37 3.20 -10.86
N LEU A 147 -0.29 3.84 -9.69
CA LEU A 147 -0.94 5.09 -9.39
C LEU A 147 0.16 6.15 -9.15
N PRO A 148 0.71 6.78 -10.21
CA PRO A 148 1.78 7.74 -10.05
C PRO A 148 1.30 8.94 -9.25
N PHE A 149 2.11 9.40 -8.29
CA PHE A 149 1.85 10.66 -7.60
C PHE A 149 1.97 11.81 -8.59
N THR A 150 0.93 12.61 -8.66
CA THR A 150 0.81 13.73 -9.58
C THR A 150 0.66 15.03 -8.78
N ILE A 151 1.14 16.14 -9.32
CA ILE A 151 0.94 17.48 -8.75
C ILE A 151 -0.34 18.05 -9.33
N TYR A 152 -1.28 18.38 -8.45
CA TYR A 152 -2.56 19.03 -8.73
C TYR A 152 -2.53 20.45 -8.19
N LEU A 153 -3.01 21.42 -8.96
CA LEU A 153 -2.95 22.83 -8.62
C LEU A 153 -4.31 23.51 -8.71
N THR A 154 -4.51 24.53 -7.87
CA THR A 154 -5.72 25.36 -7.89
C THR A 154 -5.68 26.44 -8.99
N LYS A 155 -4.53 26.61 -9.64
CA LYS A 155 -4.30 27.57 -10.73
C LYS A 155 -3.49 26.91 -11.85
N PRO A 156 -3.67 27.34 -13.11
CA PRO A 156 -2.85 26.88 -14.23
C PRO A 156 -1.37 27.29 -14.08
N VAL A 157 -0.48 26.44 -14.59
CA VAL A 157 0.97 26.70 -14.76
C VAL A 157 1.35 26.38 -16.20
N LYS A 158 2.56 26.82 -16.64
CA LYS A 158 3.06 26.60 -18.01
C LYS A 158 4.23 25.62 -18.04
N GLY A 159 4.98 25.48 -16.93
CA GLY A 159 6.17 24.66 -16.87
C GLY A 159 6.64 24.40 -15.44
N LEU A 160 7.77 23.70 -15.33
CA LEU A 160 8.34 23.29 -14.05
C LEU A 160 8.74 24.50 -13.17
N ASP A 161 9.21 25.57 -13.78
CA ASP A 161 9.67 26.76 -13.03
C ASP A 161 8.51 27.47 -12.31
N ASP A 162 7.28 27.36 -12.80
CA ASP A 162 6.09 27.94 -12.16
C ASP A 162 5.73 27.24 -10.84
N LEU A 163 6.31 26.08 -10.56
CA LEU A 163 6.12 25.37 -9.28
C LEU A 163 6.98 25.94 -8.15
N LYS A 164 7.98 26.77 -8.46
CA LYS A 164 8.88 27.37 -7.47
C LYS A 164 8.11 28.29 -6.53
N GLY A 165 8.33 28.11 -5.24
CA GLY A 165 7.69 28.91 -4.20
C GLY A 165 6.25 28.52 -3.88
N LEU A 166 5.58 27.69 -4.70
CA LEU A 166 4.21 27.25 -4.40
C LEU A 166 4.17 26.38 -3.14
N LYS A 167 3.15 26.61 -2.32
CA LYS A 167 2.85 25.76 -1.17
C LYS A 167 2.10 24.53 -1.63
N ILE A 168 2.77 23.39 -1.65
CA ILE A 168 2.19 22.14 -2.14
C ILE A 168 1.96 21.17 -0.96
N ARG A 169 0.70 20.81 -0.75
CA ARG A 169 0.37 19.76 0.22
C ARG A 169 0.95 18.42 -0.22
N CYS A 170 1.54 17.69 0.72
CA CYS A 170 2.09 16.37 0.43
C CYS A 170 2.03 15.42 1.64
N SER A 171 2.33 14.14 1.40
CA SER A 171 2.73 13.19 2.44
C SER A 171 4.21 13.35 2.78
N PRO A 172 4.69 12.85 3.93
CA PRO A 172 6.11 12.93 4.32
C PRO A 172 7.09 12.45 3.26
N THR A 173 6.76 11.39 2.53
CA THR A 173 7.57 10.80 1.45
C THR A 173 7.95 11.80 0.35
N LEU A 174 7.07 12.78 0.05
CA LEU A 174 7.26 13.72 -1.06
C LEU A 174 7.93 15.05 -0.66
N VAL A 175 8.21 15.27 0.61
CA VAL A 175 8.83 16.52 1.11
C VAL A 175 10.17 16.80 0.44
N GLY A 176 11.06 15.82 0.36
CA GLY A 176 12.36 15.95 -0.27
C GLY A 176 12.29 16.29 -1.76
N PHE A 177 11.40 15.63 -2.48
CA PHE A 177 11.12 15.89 -3.90
C PHE A 177 10.65 17.32 -4.14
N LEU A 178 9.61 17.77 -3.43
CA LEU A 178 9.06 19.11 -3.62
C LEU A 178 10.09 20.21 -3.30
N LYS A 179 10.93 20.02 -2.29
CA LYS A 179 12.05 20.93 -2.01
C LYS A 179 13.05 20.98 -3.16
N LYS A 180 13.39 19.84 -3.77
CA LYS A 180 14.35 19.76 -4.89
C LYS A 180 13.86 20.51 -6.14
N ILE A 181 12.54 20.58 -6.37
CA ILE A 181 11.96 21.37 -7.47
C ILE A 181 11.67 22.83 -7.09
N GLY A 182 12.04 23.24 -5.86
CA GLY A 182 11.88 24.61 -5.38
C GLY A 182 10.50 24.99 -4.84
N SER A 183 9.60 24.01 -4.66
CA SER A 183 8.31 24.23 -4.01
C SER A 183 8.42 24.21 -2.48
N ASN A 184 7.41 24.72 -1.78
CA ASN A 184 7.27 24.71 -0.33
C ASN A 184 6.33 23.57 0.10
N PRO A 185 6.82 22.41 0.55
CA PRO A 185 5.97 21.30 0.96
C PRO A 185 5.27 21.60 2.30
N VAL A 186 3.98 21.25 2.37
CA VAL A 186 3.16 21.35 3.58
C VAL A 186 2.55 19.99 3.86
N VAL A 187 2.87 19.38 5.00
CA VAL A 187 2.31 18.08 5.38
C VAL A 187 0.96 18.28 6.06
N ILE A 188 -0.12 17.84 5.42
CA ILE A 188 -1.50 17.94 5.91
C ILE A 188 -2.17 16.57 5.74
N PRO A 189 -2.89 16.04 6.74
CA PRO A 189 -3.68 14.81 6.63
C PRO A 189 -4.77 14.92 5.53
N PRO A 190 -5.11 13.83 4.83
CA PRO A 190 -6.06 13.89 3.71
C PRO A 190 -7.42 14.53 4.04
N PRO A 191 -8.06 14.30 5.20
CA PRO A 191 -9.36 14.90 5.49
C PRO A 191 -9.35 16.45 5.56
N GLU A 192 -8.19 17.06 5.81
CA GLU A 192 -8.05 18.52 5.96
C GLU A 192 -7.70 19.23 4.63
N VAL A 193 -7.34 18.46 3.58
CA VAL A 193 -6.78 19.01 2.34
C VAL A 193 -7.78 19.88 1.58
N TYR A 194 -9.04 19.45 1.46
CA TYR A 194 -10.06 20.22 0.77
C TYR A 194 -10.19 21.64 1.35
N THR A 195 -10.33 21.73 2.67
CA THR A 195 -10.43 23.01 3.36
C THR A 195 -9.16 23.86 3.23
N ALA A 196 -7.99 23.24 3.25
CA ALA A 196 -6.72 23.95 3.07
C ALA A 196 -6.61 24.56 1.65
N LEU A 197 -7.06 23.85 0.62
CA LEU A 197 -7.10 24.32 -0.77
C LEU A 197 -8.13 25.45 -0.94
N GLU A 198 -9.34 25.26 -0.41
CA GLU A 198 -10.42 26.26 -0.51
C GLU A 198 -10.04 27.58 0.16
N ARG A 199 -9.35 27.52 1.29
CA ARG A 199 -8.89 28.70 2.05
C ARG A 199 -7.57 29.30 1.52
N GLY A 200 -6.94 28.70 0.50
CA GLY A 200 -5.66 29.17 -0.04
C GLY A 200 -4.47 28.99 0.92
N VAL A 201 -4.58 28.08 1.89
CA VAL A 201 -3.45 27.70 2.77
C VAL A 201 -2.35 27.02 1.96
N VAL A 202 -2.74 26.26 0.93
CA VAL A 202 -1.87 25.64 -0.07
C VAL A 202 -2.35 25.98 -1.49
N ASP A 203 -1.42 26.03 -2.44
CA ASP A 203 -1.65 26.33 -3.85
C ASP A 203 -1.99 25.07 -4.67
N GLY A 204 -1.71 23.91 -4.08
CA GLY A 204 -1.94 22.63 -4.72
C GLY A 204 -1.58 21.48 -3.77
N PHE A 205 -1.61 20.27 -4.32
CA PHE A 205 -1.34 19.06 -3.58
C PHE A 205 -0.71 17.98 -4.46
N THR A 206 -0.08 17.01 -3.83
CA THR A 206 0.32 15.76 -4.47
C THR A 206 -0.62 14.64 -4.03
N TRP A 207 -1.07 13.84 -5.01
CA TRP A 207 -1.89 12.66 -4.76
C TRP A 207 -1.72 11.63 -5.88
N PRO A 208 -1.94 10.34 -5.61
CA PRO A 208 -1.96 9.33 -6.67
C PRO A 208 -3.01 9.68 -7.72
N ALA A 209 -2.65 9.53 -9.00
CA ALA A 209 -3.56 9.75 -10.11
C ALA A 209 -4.76 8.78 -10.02
N GLY A 210 -5.92 9.26 -10.40
CA GLY A 210 -7.16 8.48 -10.36
C GLY A 210 -7.97 8.59 -9.07
N LEU A 211 -7.45 9.21 -8.01
CA LEU A 211 -8.00 9.09 -6.65
C LEU A 211 -8.49 10.42 -6.03
N ILE A 212 -8.45 11.55 -6.75
CA ILE A 212 -8.83 12.83 -6.16
C ILE A 212 -10.35 13.00 -5.98
N LYS A 213 -11.14 12.28 -6.77
CA LYS A 213 -12.60 12.30 -6.69
C LYS A 213 -13.14 11.66 -5.42
N ASP A 214 -12.46 10.68 -4.84
CA ASP A 214 -12.84 10.06 -3.58
C ASP A 214 -12.88 11.07 -2.41
N TRP A 215 -12.12 12.16 -2.57
CA TRP A 215 -11.97 13.23 -1.60
C TRP A 215 -12.73 14.53 -1.99
N GLY A 216 -13.35 14.57 -3.17
CA GLY A 216 -14.00 15.76 -3.70
C GLY A 216 -13.05 16.87 -4.14
N TRP A 217 -11.72 16.58 -4.25
CA TRP A 217 -10.69 17.59 -4.55
C TRP A 217 -10.69 18.03 -6.02
N GLU A 218 -11.40 17.30 -6.89
CA GLU A 218 -11.62 17.69 -8.28
C GLU A 218 -12.32 19.06 -8.41
N LYS A 219 -13.15 19.44 -7.43
CA LYS A 219 -13.89 20.71 -7.42
C LYS A 219 -12.98 21.93 -7.33
N VAL A 220 -11.85 21.79 -6.66
CA VAL A 220 -10.86 22.85 -6.43
C VAL A 220 -9.61 22.71 -7.31
N THR A 221 -9.52 21.65 -8.11
CA THR A 221 -8.41 21.41 -9.03
C THR A 221 -8.62 22.12 -10.37
N LYS A 222 -7.63 22.85 -10.87
CA LYS A 222 -7.63 23.53 -12.16
C LYS A 222 -6.56 23.08 -13.12
N CYS A 223 -5.49 22.46 -12.58
CA CYS A 223 -4.34 22.05 -13.38
C CYS A 223 -3.71 20.76 -12.81
N VAL A 224 -3.23 19.90 -13.70
CA VAL A 224 -2.50 18.66 -13.40
C VAL A 224 -1.17 18.70 -14.15
N VAL A 225 -0.07 18.51 -13.43
CA VAL A 225 1.28 18.50 -14.03
C VAL A 225 1.72 17.08 -14.35
N GLN A 226 2.15 16.85 -15.58
CA GLN A 226 2.64 15.57 -16.08
C GLN A 226 4.13 15.64 -16.48
N PRO A 227 4.89 14.57 -16.30
CA PRO A 227 4.47 13.26 -15.80
C PRO A 227 4.29 13.24 -14.28
N GLY A 228 3.52 12.26 -13.81
CA GLY A 228 3.57 11.88 -12.40
C GLY A 228 4.91 11.24 -12.04
N VAL A 229 5.21 11.21 -10.74
CA VAL A 229 6.47 10.65 -10.23
C VAL A 229 6.18 9.37 -9.44
N TYR A 230 6.75 8.97 -8.47
CA TYR A 230 6.57 7.78 -7.64
C TYR A 230 5.32 6.93 -7.93
N ASN A 231 5.40 5.65 -7.62
CA ASN A 231 4.22 4.78 -7.54
C ASN A 231 3.77 4.66 -6.09
N GLY A 232 2.47 4.74 -5.83
CA GLY A 232 1.95 4.46 -4.50
C GLY A 232 2.34 3.06 -4.05
N ALA A 233 2.85 2.94 -2.83
CA ALA A 233 3.23 1.66 -2.23
C ALA A 233 2.24 1.30 -1.12
N ASN A 234 1.06 0.80 -1.50
CA ASN A 234 0.07 0.32 -0.55
C ASN A 234 0.39 -1.12 -0.17
N VAL A 235 0.66 -1.38 1.09
CA VAL A 235 1.25 -2.62 1.59
C VAL A 235 0.43 -3.24 2.72
N ILE A 236 0.57 -4.55 2.90
CA ILE A 236 0.02 -5.27 4.03
C ILE A 236 1.16 -5.67 4.95
N VAL A 237 1.04 -5.31 6.23
CA VAL A 237 1.93 -5.77 7.31
C VAL A 237 1.14 -6.51 8.37
N ILE A 238 1.75 -7.53 8.98
CA ILE A 238 1.12 -8.40 9.98
C ILE A 238 2.03 -8.47 11.20
N ASN A 239 1.48 -8.34 12.41
CA ASN A 239 2.23 -8.56 13.64
C ASN A 239 2.98 -9.90 13.59
N LYS A 240 4.29 -9.90 13.91
CA LYS A 240 5.14 -11.10 13.79
C LYS A 240 4.64 -12.26 14.66
N LYS A 241 4.25 -11.99 15.91
CA LYS A 241 3.73 -13.02 16.81
C LYS A 241 2.43 -13.63 16.25
N LYS A 242 1.54 -12.77 15.72
CA LYS A 242 0.31 -13.25 15.09
C LYS A 242 0.59 -14.09 13.84
N TRP A 243 1.55 -13.68 13.02
CA TRP A 243 1.99 -14.45 11.86
C TRP A 243 2.50 -15.85 12.23
N ASP A 244 3.27 -15.96 13.32
CA ASP A 244 3.81 -17.22 13.81
C ASP A 244 2.74 -18.17 14.36
N GLU A 245 1.56 -17.65 14.72
CA GLU A 245 0.40 -18.46 15.12
C GLU A 245 -0.33 -19.08 13.90
N ILE A 246 -0.08 -18.57 12.68
CA ILE A 246 -0.74 -19.02 11.45
C ILE A 246 -0.01 -20.27 10.92
N PRO A 247 -0.70 -21.40 10.69
CA PRO A 247 -0.10 -22.57 10.04
C PRO A 247 0.51 -22.25 8.68
N ALA A 248 1.62 -22.92 8.33
CA ALA A 248 2.40 -22.64 7.12
C ALA A 248 1.57 -22.68 5.82
N ASP A 249 0.60 -23.60 5.72
CA ASP A 249 -0.29 -23.68 4.56
C ASP A 249 -1.21 -22.45 4.44
N LEU A 250 -1.67 -21.90 5.57
CA LEU A 250 -2.46 -20.68 5.61
C LEU A 250 -1.60 -19.43 5.37
N GLN A 251 -0.34 -19.41 5.83
CA GLN A 251 0.62 -18.35 5.47
C GLN A 251 0.82 -18.32 3.95
N LYS A 252 1.02 -19.48 3.33
CA LYS A 252 1.14 -19.61 1.88
C LYS A 252 -0.12 -19.14 1.16
N LEU A 253 -1.30 -19.51 1.66
CA LEU A 253 -2.59 -19.05 1.11
C LEU A 253 -2.70 -17.53 1.14
N LEU A 254 -2.29 -16.86 2.25
CA LEU A 254 -2.30 -15.40 2.38
C LEU A 254 -1.37 -14.73 1.37
N ILE A 255 -0.17 -15.27 1.16
CA ILE A 255 0.79 -14.78 0.17
C ILE A 255 0.23 -14.90 -1.26
N GLU A 256 -0.33 -16.06 -1.60
CA GLU A 256 -0.93 -16.30 -2.93
C GLU A 256 -2.17 -15.43 -3.17
N ALA A 257 -2.97 -15.18 -2.14
CA ALA A 257 -4.13 -14.30 -2.20
C ALA A 257 -3.73 -12.83 -2.40
N GLU A 258 -2.62 -12.42 -1.78
CA GLU A 258 -2.06 -11.07 -1.96
C GLU A 258 -1.56 -10.87 -3.39
N ASP A 259 -0.80 -11.82 -3.95
CA ASP A 259 -0.33 -11.76 -5.34
C ASP A 259 -1.49 -11.70 -6.34
N GLU A 260 -2.58 -12.45 -6.14
CA GLU A 260 -3.77 -12.37 -6.97
C GLU A 260 -4.47 -11.02 -6.86
N ALA A 261 -4.69 -10.55 -5.63
CA ALA A 261 -5.31 -9.25 -5.39
C ALA A 261 -4.49 -8.10 -5.98
N ALA A 262 -3.15 -8.17 -5.93
CA ALA A 262 -2.25 -7.18 -6.52
C ALA A 262 -2.39 -7.11 -8.05
N ARG A 263 -2.52 -8.26 -8.73
CA ARG A 263 -2.75 -8.31 -10.19
C ARG A 263 -4.09 -7.67 -10.58
N LEU A 264 -5.14 -7.97 -9.81
CA LEU A 264 -6.46 -7.37 -10.02
C LEU A 264 -6.43 -5.85 -9.76
N ALA A 265 -5.73 -5.42 -8.70
CA ALA A 265 -5.58 -4.01 -8.36
C ALA A 265 -4.85 -3.22 -9.47
N LYS A 266 -3.82 -3.81 -10.12
CA LYS A 266 -3.11 -3.18 -11.24
C LYS A 266 -4.05 -2.83 -12.39
N GLN A 267 -4.86 -3.79 -12.85
CA GLN A 267 -5.79 -3.55 -13.96
C GLN A 267 -6.79 -2.45 -13.60
N ARG A 268 -7.36 -2.52 -12.41
CA ARG A 268 -8.29 -1.49 -11.90
C ARG A 268 -7.64 -0.11 -11.79
N ALA A 269 -6.36 -0.03 -11.42
CA ALA A 269 -5.62 1.23 -11.32
C ALA A 269 -5.46 1.91 -12.69
N LEU A 270 -5.12 1.16 -13.74
CA LEU A 270 -4.98 1.69 -15.09
C LEU A 270 -6.30 2.28 -15.61
N ASP A 271 -7.42 1.56 -15.41
CA ASP A 271 -8.74 2.02 -15.79
C ASP A 271 -9.15 3.27 -15.00
N LEU A 272 -8.83 3.31 -13.72
CA LEU A 272 -9.14 4.43 -12.83
C LEU A 272 -8.41 5.72 -13.26
N VAL A 273 -7.11 5.65 -13.51
CA VAL A 273 -6.30 6.80 -13.97
C VAL A 273 -6.83 7.35 -15.29
N LYS A 274 -7.16 6.47 -16.24
CA LYS A 274 -7.74 6.86 -17.53
C LYS A 274 -9.08 7.56 -17.35
N ASN A 275 -9.99 6.96 -16.60
CA ASN A 275 -11.35 7.48 -16.40
C ASN A 275 -11.34 8.82 -15.65
N GLU A 276 -10.46 8.98 -14.64
CA GLU A 276 -10.33 10.26 -13.95
C GLU A 276 -9.79 11.36 -14.88
N LYS A 277 -8.74 11.06 -15.67
CA LYS A 277 -8.19 12.03 -16.64
C LYS A 277 -9.28 12.56 -17.57
N GLU A 278 -10.06 11.66 -18.16
CA GLU A 278 -11.17 12.02 -19.06
C GLU A 278 -12.25 12.88 -18.34
N ALA A 279 -12.59 12.51 -17.10
CA ALA A 279 -13.57 13.25 -16.31
C ALA A 279 -13.07 14.65 -15.95
N LEU A 280 -11.83 14.80 -15.51
CA LEU A 280 -11.24 16.10 -15.15
C LEU A 280 -11.11 17.01 -16.38
N GLN A 281 -10.75 16.46 -17.54
CA GLN A 281 -10.69 17.24 -18.80
C GLN A 281 -12.07 17.76 -19.21
N LYS A 282 -13.14 16.95 -19.04
CA LYS A 282 -14.54 17.41 -19.27
C LYS A 282 -14.97 18.51 -18.30
N MET A 283 -14.38 18.59 -17.11
CA MET A 283 -14.60 19.66 -16.14
C MET A 283 -13.74 20.92 -16.42
N GLY A 284 -12.93 20.93 -17.48
CA GLY A 284 -12.07 22.03 -17.86
C GLY A 284 -10.71 22.06 -17.10
N VAL A 285 -10.34 20.98 -16.41
CA VAL A 285 -9.01 20.87 -15.78
C VAL A 285 -7.95 20.71 -16.86
N GLN A 286 -6.92 21.55 -16.80
CA GLN A 286 -5.82 21.53 -17.76
C GLN A 286 -4.78 20.48 -17.37
N TYR A 287 -4.34 19.68 -18.34
CA TYR A 287 -3.19 18.78 -18.19
C TYR A 287 -1.97 19.41 -18.86
N VAL A 288 -0.96 19.74 -18.07
CA VAL A 288 0.30 20.33 -18.53
C VAL A 288 1.33 19.22 -18.68
N GLU A 289 1.57 18.83 -19.93
CA GLU A 289 2.65 17.91 -20.26
C GLU A 289 3.96 18.72 -20.31
N LEU A 290 4.87 18.47 -19.36
CA LEU A 290 6.17 19.15 -19.33
C LEU A 290 7.02 18.77 -20.55
N PRO A 291 7.77 19.72 -21.12
CA PRO A 291 8.77 19.40 -22.14
C PRO A 291 9.74 18.32 -21.67
N PRO A 292 10.30 17.48 -22.56
CA PRO A 292 11.13 16.33 -22.17
C PRO A 292 12.27 16.67 -21.19
N ALA A 293 12.92 17.81 -21.37
CA ALA A 293 14.00 18.26 -20.47
C ALA A 293 13.49 18.60 -19.06
N GLU A 294 12.31 19.21 -18.94
CA GLU A 294 11.70 19.54 -17.65
C GLU A 294 11.10 18.29 -16.99
N ALA A 295 10.45 17.42 -17.76
CA ALA A 295 9.98 16.13 -17.31
C ALA A 295 11.12 15.30 -16.72
N LYS A 296 12.28 15.27 -17.39
CA LYS A 296 13.48 14.60 -16.86
C LYS A 296 13.97 15.22 -15.56
N LYS A 297 14.02 16.56 -15.45
CA LYS A 297 14.40 17.26 -14.21
C LYS A 297 13.43 16.90 -13.06
N LEU A 298 12.12 16.88 -13.32
CA LEU A 298 11.10 16.51 -12.34
C LEU A 298 11.31 15.08 -11.83
N THR A 299 11.48 14.12 -12.74
CA THR A 299 11.66 12.71 -12.38
C THR A 299 13.00 12.46 -11.69
N ASP A 300 14.10 13.04 -12.17
CA ASP A 300 15.41 12.93 -11.52
C ASP A 300 15.39 13.51 -10.09
N ALA A 301 14.71 14.66 -9.89
CA ALA A 301 14.54 15.24 -8.56
C ALA A 301 13.76 14.32 -7.61
N ALA A 302 12.70 13.70 -8.13
CA ALA A 302 11.90 12.76 -7.37
C ALA A 302 12.73 11.52 -6.96
N TYR A 303 13.28 10.80 -7.93
CA TYR A 303 14.03 9.57 -7.68
C TYR A 303 15.25 9.80 -6.77
N SER A 304 16.03 10.89 -7.04
CA SER A 304 17.18 11.20 -6.18
C SER A 304 16.75 11.55 -4.75
N ALA A 305 15.62 12.25 -4.56
CA ALA A 305 15.16 12.62 -3.22
C ALA A 305 14.88 11.40 -2.32
N LEU A 306 14.26 10.35 -2.88
CA LEU A 306 14.00 9.14 -2.09
C LEU A 306 15.26 8.30 -1.90
N TRP A 307 16.09 8.14 -2.95
CA TRP A 307 17.33 7.39 -2.81
C TRP A 307 18.30 8.04 -1.84
N ASP A 308 18.39 9.37 -1.79
CA ASP A 308 19.21 10.08 -0.80
C ASP A 308 18.81 9.71 0.63
N ILE A 309 17.48 9.69 0.91
CA ILE A 309 16.96 9.32 2.23
C ILE A 309 17.23 7.83 2.53
N ILE A 310 16.96 6.94 1.58
CA ILE A 310 17.14 5.50 1.77
C ILE A 310 18.62 5.17 2.03
N LEU A 311 19.53 5.74 1.24
CA LEU A 311 20.97 5.50 1.36
C LEU A 311 21.54 6.09 2.65
N GLU A 312 21.07 7.27 3.07
CA GLU A 312 21.45 7.89 4.35
C GLU A 312 20.96 7.10 5.55
N LYS A 313 19.67 6.71 5.55
CA LYS A 313 19.01 6.06 6.69
C LYS A 313 19.26 4.55 6.76
N SER A 314 19.61 3.93 5.64
CA SER A 314 19.86 2.49 5.53
C SER A 314 21.07 2.19 4.66
N PRO A 315 22.29 2.55 5.09
CA PRO A 315 23.50 2.33 4.30
C PRO A 315 23.78 0.85 4.04
N ALA A 316 23.31 -0.06 4.89
CA ALA A 316 23.48 -1.50 4.74
C ALA A 316 22.54 -2.12 3.69
N ASN A 317 21.27 -1.70 3.64
CA ASN A 317 20.24 -2.30 2.78
C ASN A 317 19.93 -1.45 1.54
N GLY A 318 20.12 -0.11 1.62
CA GLY A 318 19.77 0.83 0.55
C GLY A 318 20.41 0.51 -0.79
N PRO A 319 21.74 0.29 -0.88
CA PRO A 319 22.41 -0.05 -2.14
C PRO A 319 21.85 -1.34 -2.77
N LYS A 320 21.61 -2.38 -1.95
CA LYS A 320 21.05 -3.65 -2.40
C LYS A 320 19.63 -3.49 -2.91
N LEU A 321 18.78 -2.76 -2.19
CA LEU A 321 17.41 -2.47 -2.64
C LEU A 321 17.43 -1.71 -3.96
N LYS A 322 18.31 -0.72 -4.12
CA LYS A 322 18.43 0.06 -5.36
C LYS A 322 18.74 -0.84 -6.56
N GLU A 323 19.68 -1.78 -6.41
CA GLU A 323 20.02 -2.75 -7.46
C GLU A 323 18.82 -3.66 -7.79
N MET A 324 18.09 -4.15 -6.76
CA MET A 324 17.00 -5.11 -6.93
C MET A 324 15.77 -4.51 -7.60
N VAL A 325 15.42 -3.24 -7.34
CA VAL A 325 14.18 -2.60 -7.84
C VAL A 325 14.36 -1.82 -9.14
N THR A 326 15.60 -1.66 -9.61
CA THR A 326 15.91 -1.05 -10.92
C THR A 326 15.91 -2.15 -11.99
N LYS A 327 15.27 -1.88 -13.13
CA LYS A 327 15.30 -2.83 -14.29
C LYS A 327 16.57 -2.68 -15.08
#